data_88658980c3217de31d8ed4dc2647455f
#
_entry.id   88658980c3217de31d8ed4dc2647455f
#
_cell.length_a   1.000
_cell.length_b   1.000
_cell.length_c   1.000
_cell.angle_alpha   90.00
_cell.angle_beta   90.00
_cell.angle_gamma   90.00
#
_symmetry.space_group_name_H-M   'P 1'
#
loop_
_entity.id
_entity.type
_entity.pdbx_description
1 polymer ?
#
loop_
_entity_poly.entity_id
_entity_poly.type
_entity_poly.pdbx_seq_one_letter_code
_entity_poly.pdbx_strand_id
1 'polypeptide(L)'
;MFKLFTNFRLEKDFHILKKYENKPITLFNDYIPKNIDELNYNPYNFIIIHEPNEFFGFHDWVRNNNHLFNIILTWDENILNSCSNSSLFTCNYQQDSSEYYSGFINKDKKFEVSFLSGAKTITEGHKLRNQIYKLKDQISIPKKWFHVLEDFDHNAGVRPGYGNYTKDLSYIPDYLESSPQVFGKRICFNESMFHVCVENVKYNNWYTEKIGEAFCTKTVPIYWGCPNIGDFYDERGIITFNNLEELPNIINNLTPEKYHKMKPYIDYNYEVALLDSFSNKLDLFFEQIIKLNNF
;
A
#
# COMPACT_ATOMS: atom_id res chain seq x y z
N MET A 1 1.39 26.60 14.41
CA MET A 1 0.31 26.12 13.47
C MET A 1 0.91 25.06 12.58
N PHE A 2 0.30 23.90 12.48
CA PHE A 2 0.78 22.79 11.66
C PHE A 2 0.80 23.16 10.16
N LYS A 3 1.86 22.73 9.45
CA LYS A 3 2.00 22.92 7.99
C LYS A 3 2.36 21.61 7.33
N LEU A 4 1.68 21.26 6.25
CA LEU A 4 1.98 20.10 5.41
C LEU A 4 2.48 20.55 4.04
N PHE A 5 3.59 19.95 3.60
CA PHE A 5 4.08 19.96 2.21
C PHE A 5 4.08 18.53 1.69
N THR A 6 3.49 18.29 0.54
CA THR A 6 3.40 16.96 -0.05
C THR A 6 3.37 16.99 -1.57
N ASN A 7 3.93 15.97 -2.21
CA ASN A 7 3.82 15.74 -3.65
C ASN A 7 2.50 15.04 -4.04
N PHE A 8 1.74 14.57 -3.06
CA PHE A 8 0.47 13.88 -3.28
C PHE A 8 -0.73 14.80 -3.07
N ARG A 9 -1.84 14.54 -3.79
CA ARG A 9 -3.12 15.21 -3.56
C ARG A 9 -3.87 14.61 -2.36
N LEU A 10 -3.23 14.66 -1.19
CA LEU A 10 -3.69 13.98 0.03
C LEU A 10 -4.51 14.87 0.98
N GLU A 11 -5.09 15.97 0.51
CA GLU A 11 -5.88 16.87 1.37
C GLU A 11 -7.04 16.18 2.10
N LYS A 12 -7.53 15.06 1.57
CA LYS A 12 -8.63 14.28 2.19
C LYS A 12 -8.16 13.25 3.20
N ASP A 13 -6.92 12.78 3.11
CA ASP A 13 -6.41 11.65 3.90
C ASP A 13 -5.74 12.07 5.21
N PHE A 14 -5.60 13.39 5.42
CA PHE A 14 -4.94 13.96 6.59
C PHE A 14 -5.91 14.57 7.62
N HIS A 15 -7.13 14.05 7.78
CA HIS A 15 -7.98 14.56 8.87
C HIS A 15 -7.36 14.34 10.24
N ILE A 16 -6.48 13.35 10.39
CA ILE A 16 -5.71 13.17 11.61
C ILE A 16 -4.86 14.41 11.94
N LEU A 17 -4.42 15.14 10.93
CA LEU A 17 -3.60 16.33 11.12
C LEU A 17 -4.39 17.50 11.71
N LYS A 18 -5.72 17.51 11.65
CA LYS A 18 -6.55 18.49 12.36
C LYS A 18 -6.35 18.42 13.87
N LYS A 19 -6.06 17.23 14.40
CA LYS A 19 -5.73 17.03 15.82
C LYS A 19 -4.49 17.84 16.23
N TYR A 20 -3.58 18.09 15.27
CA TYR A 20 -2.30 18.75 15.49
C TYR A 20 -2.21 20.17 14.92
N GLU A 21 -3.33 20.76 14.43
CA GLU A 21 -3.36 22.04 13.73
C GLU A 21 -2.68 23.19 14.52
N ASN A 22 -2.73 23.14 15.85
CA ASN A 22 -2.14 24.15 16.75
C ASN A 22 -0.68 23.85 17.12
N LYS A 23 -0.09 22.73 16.63
CA LYS A 23 1.29 22.38 16.93
C LYS A 23 2.27 23.08 15.96
N PRO A 24 3.43 23.56 16.45
CA PRO A 24 4.40 24.27 15.62
C PRO A 24 5.28 23.29 14.82
N ILE A 25 4.66 22.45 14.00
CA ILE A 25 5.30 21.38 13.23
C ILE A 25 5.11 21.63 11.74
N THR A 26 6.19 21.51 10.96
CA THR A 26 6.15 21.37 9.51
C THR A 26 6.42 19.92 9.15
N LEU A 27 5.49 19.30 8.42
CA LEU A 27 5.63 17.96 7.90
C LEU A 27 5.85 18.01 6.38
N PHE A 28 6.94 17.41 5.94
CA PHE A 28 7.25 17.15 4.53
C PHE A 28 6.97 15.68 4.24
N ASN A 29 6.01 15.39 3.38
CA ASN A 29 5.66 14.00 3.02
C ASN A 29 6.04 13.73 1.57
N ASP A 30 7.07 12.90 1.35
CA ASP A 30 7.70 12.68 0.04
C ASP A 30 7.97 13.97 -0.73
N TYR A 31 8.41 14.99 -0.03
CA TYR A 31 8.62 16.34 -0.53
C TYR A 31 9.89 16.93 0.08
N ILE A 32 10.79 17.45 -0.76
CA ILE A 32 11.94 18.21 -0.29
C ILE A 32 11.66 19.71 -0.31
N PRO A 33 12.09 20.45 0.73
CA PRO A 33 11.92 21.91 0.78
C PRO A 33 12.52 22.59 -0.45
N LYS A 34 11.78 23.50 -1.07
CA LYS A 34 12.20 24.23 -2.27
C LYS A 34 13.01 25.49 -1.94
N ASN A 35 12.83 26.00 -0.73
CA ASN A 35 13.48 27.22 -0.24
C ASN A 35 13.56 27.22 1.30
N ILE A 36 14.29 28.20 1.83
CA ILE A 36 14.50 28.36 3.27
C ILE A 36 13.22 28.75 4.03
N ASP A 37 12.27 29.42 3.39
CA ASP A 37 11.03 29.86 4.04
C ASP A 37 10.15 28.67 4.39
N GLU A 38 10.17 27.61 3.59
CA GLU A 38 9.45 26.37 3.90
C GLU A 38 10.03 25.69 5.16
N LEU A 39 11.35 25.72 5.34
CA LEU A 39 12.04 25.19 6.53
C LEU A 39 11.83 26.06 7.76
N ASN A 40 11.73 27.36 7.58
CA ASN A 40 11.58 28.33 8.68
C ASN A 40 10.11 28.56 9.07
N TYR A 41 9.16 27.86 8.45
CA TYR A 41 7.74 28.05 8.74
C TYR A 41 7.40 27.70 10.19
N ASN A 42 8.00 26.65 10.71
CA ASN A 42 7.87 26.20 12.09
C ASN A 42 9.26 25.79 12.65
N PRO A 43 9.45 25.79 13.96
CA PRO A 43 10.70 25.36 14.59
C PRO A 43 10.97 23.86 14.48
N TYR A 44 9.96 23.04 14.19
CA TYR A 44 10.08 21.59 14.09
C TYR A 44 9.75 21.11 12.69
N ASN A 45 10.76 20.59 12.01
CA ASN A 45 10.68 20.05 10.66
C ASN A 45 10.76 18.52 10.70
N PHE A 46 9.72 17.84 10.26
CA PHE A 46 9.68 16.39 10.10
C PHE A 46 9.55 16.04 8.63
N ILE A 47 10.25 15.01 8.20
CA ILE A 47 10.09 14.49 6.85
C ILE A 47 9.73 13.01 6.90
N ILE A 48 8.77 12.62 6.06
CA ILE A 48 8.42 11.22 5.80
C ILE A 48 8.88 10.89 4.39
N ILE A 49 9.64 9.81 4.26
CA ILE A 49 10.05 9.22 2.98
C ILE A 49 9.33 7.88 2.88
N HIS A 50 8.33 7.83 2.04
CA HIS A 50 7.53 6.64 1.81
C HIS A 50 7.79 6.03 0.45
N GLU A 51 7.79 6.84 -0.61
CA GLU A 51 7.98 6.35 -1.97
C GLU A 51 9.44 5.95 -2.23
N PRO A 52 9.67 4.92 -3.05
CA PRO A 52 11.00 4.53 -3.48
C PRO A 52 11.71 5.62 -4.26
N ASN A 53 13.04 5.61 -4.18
CA ASN A 53 13.88 6.61 -4.83
C ASN A 53 13.70 6.70 -6.36
N GLU A 54 13.23 5.62 -6.99
CA GLU A 54 12.89 5.55 -8.42
C GLU A 54 11.79 6.52 -8.84
N PHE A 55 10.96 7.00 -7.91
CA PHE A 55 9.89 7.94 -8.22
C PHE A 55 10.32 9.40 -8.10
N PHE A 56 11.10 9.74 -7.08
CA PHE A 56 11.42 11.14 -6.79
C PHE A 56 12.91 11.46 -6.79
N GLY A 57 13.79 10.47 -6.59
CA GLY A 57 15.24 10.63 -6.69
C GLY A 57 15.88 11.49 -5.58
N PHE A 58 15.26 11.60 -4.40
CA PHE A 58 15.71 12.55 -3.37
C PHE A 58 16.25 11.92 -2.07
N HIS A 59 16.31 10.60 -1.95
CA HIS A 59 16.78 9.94 -0.72
C HIS A 59 18.21 10.36 -0.36
N ASP A 60 19.12 10.42 -1.34
CA ASP A 60 20.48 10.90 -1.12
C ASP A 60 20.51 12.38 -0.70
N TRP A 61 19.63 13.20 -1.25
CA TRP A 61 19.53 14.60 -0.84
C TRP A 61 19.12 14.70 0.64
N VAL A 62 18.12 13.95 1.07
CA VAL A 62 17.68 13.92 2.47
C VAL A 62 18.79 13.43 3.38
N ARG A 63 19.49 12.36 3.00
CA ARG A 63 20.62 11.82 3.75
C ARG A 63 21.71 12.87 3.95
N ASN A 64 22.08 13.60 2.90
CA ASN A 64 23.13 14.62 2.94
C ASN A 64 22.70 15.92 3.64
N ASN A 65 21.40 16.17 3.74
CA ASN A 65 20.81 17.35 4.38
C ASN A 65 19.97 16.98 5.62
N ASN A 66 20.27 15.87 6.29
CA ASN A 66 19.51 15.38 7.42
C ASN A 66 19.40 16.38 8.57
N HIS A 67 20.41 17.23 8.76
CA HIS A 67 20.46 18.30 9.77
C HIS A 67 19.36 19.36 9.62
N LEU A 68 18.67 19.44 8.49
CA LEU A 68 17.53 20.34 8.26
C LEU A 68 16.23 19.84 8.91
N PHE A 69 16.21 18.59 9.35
CA PHE A 69 15.03 17.95 9.92
C PHE A 69 15.29 17.54 11.36
N ASN A 70 14.31 17.74 12.21
CA ASN A 70 14.35 17.23 13.58
C ASN A 70 14.19 15.71 13.59
N ILE A 71 13.35 15.17 12.68
CA ILE A 71 13.10 13.75 12.55
C ILE A 71 12.88 13.38 11.07
N ILE A 72 13.48 12.26 10.70
CA ILE A 72 13.29 11.61 9.40
C ILE A 72 12.59 10.29 9.62
N LEU A 73 11.39 10.15 9.10
CA LEU A 73 10.61 8.91 9.10
C LEU A 73 10.79 8.20 7.77
N THR A 74 11.33 6.99 7.78
CA THR A 74 11.67 6.30 6.54
C THR A 74 11.77 4.79 6.73
N TRP A 75 11.64 4.06 5.64
CA TRP A 75 11.95 2.64 5.53
C TRP A 75 13.38 2.41 4.99
N ASP A 76 14.02 3.41 4.38
CA ASP A 76 15.31 3.30 3.70
C ASP A 76 16.45 3.02 4.68
N GLU A 77 17.02 1.83 4.58
CA GLU A 77 18.12 1.37 5.45
C GLU A 77 19.37 2.26 5.35
N ASN A 78 19.65 2.87 4.19
CA ASN A 78 20.80 3.76 4.05
C ASN A 78 20.62 5.04 4.87
N ILE A 79 19.41 5.57 4.93
CA ILE A 79 19.09 6.74 5.77
C ILE A 79 19.07 6.31 7.25
N LEU A 80 18.41 5.19 7.58
CA LEU A 80 18.33 4.67 8.94
C LEU A 80 19.72 4.42 9.56
N ASN A 81 20.66 3.91 8.77
CA ASN A 81 22.00 3.60 9.25
C ASN A 81 22.94 4.81 9.28
N SER A 82 22.64 5.89 8.56
CA SER A 82 23.55 7.06 8.44
C SER A 82 23.06 8.31 9.13
N CYS A 83 21.77 8.43 9.45
CA CYS A 83 21.18 9.63 10.05
C CYS A 83 20.68 9.33 11.47
N SER A 84 21.32 9.90 12.48
CA SER A 84 20.97 9.65 13.90
C SER A 84 19.58 10.17 14.29
N ASN A 85 19.00 11.07 13.51
CA ASN A 85 17.65 11.63 13.66
C ASN A 85 16.61 10.91 12.80
N SER A 86 16.92 9.71 12.29
CA SER A 86 15.98 8.89 11.53
C SER A 86 15.32 7.79 12.39
N SER A 87 14.13 7.42 12.01
CA SER A 87 13.38 6.32 12.63
C SER A 87 12.65 5.50 11.58
N LEU A 88 12.59 4.20 11.79
CA LEU A 88 11.84 3.31 10.91
C LEU A 88 10.36 3.69 10.91
N PHE A 89 9.87 3.99 9.75
CA PHE A 89 8.47 4.24 9.48
C PHE A 89 8.06 3.54 8.19
N THR A 90 7.25 2.53 8.34
CA THR A 90 6.63 1.81 7.23
C THR A 90 5.20 1.47 7.60
N CYS A 91 4.33 1.46 6.63
CA CYS A 91 2.92 1.18 6.82
C CYS A 91 2.27 0.74 5.51
N ASN A 92 1.13 0.10 5.62
CA ASN A 92 0.27 0.01 4.47
C ASN A 92 -0.44 1.38 4.30
N TYR A 93 -0.34 1.99 3.14
CA TYR A 93 -0.99 3.27 2.82
C TYR A 93 -2.49 3.12 2.58
N GLN A 94 -3.16 2.38 3.44
CA GLN A 94 -4.61 2.28 3.36
C GLN A 94 -5.25 3.57 3.83
N GLN A 95 -6.26 4.01 3.10
CA GLN A 95 -7.17 5.02 3.59
C GLN A 95 -7.94 4.47 4.78
N ASP A 96 -8.06 5.31 5.81
CA ASP A 96 -8.72 4.97 7.05
C ASP A 96 -10.08 4.32 6.85
N SER A 97 -10.27 3.27 7.49
CA SER A 97 -11.26 2.94 8.50
C SER A 97 -11.75 1.50 8.43
N SER A 98 -11.93 0.92 9.60
CA SER A 98 -12.71 -0.30 9.84
C SER A 98 -14.10 -0.25 9.18
N GLU A 99 -14.73 0.91 9.05
CA GLU A 99 -16.00 1.11 8.33
C GLU A 99 -15.89 0.83 6.83
N TYR A 100 -14.78 1.21 6.23
CA TYR A 100 -14.52 1.02 4.80
C TYR A 100 -14.37 -0.45 4.41
N TYR A 101 -13.84 -1.29 5.33
CA TYR A 101 -13.67 -2.73 5.10
C TYR A 101 -14.82 -3.57 5.64
N SER A 102 -15.64 -3.05 6.55
CA SER A 102 -16.74 -3.81 7.18
C SER A 102 -17.71 -4.41 6.16
N GLY A 103 -17.94 -3.73 5.05
CA GLY A 103 -18.79 -4.23 3.97
C GLY A 103 -18.21 -5.42 3.18
N PHE A 104 -16.89 -5.71 3.32
CA PHE A 104 -16.22 -6.80 2.60
C PHE A 104 -15.96 -8.05 3.44
N ILE A 105 -16.02 -7.93 4.77
CA ILE A 105 -15.60 -8.98 5.72
C ILE A 105 -16.51 -10.22 5.69
N ASN A 106 -17.78 -10.06 5.35
CA ASN A 106 -18.81 -11.09 5.53
C ASN A 106 -19.12 -11.91 4.26
N LYS A 107 -18.25 -11.88 3.24
CA LYS A 107 -18.51 -12.64 2.02
C LYS A 107 -17.79 -13.97 2.03
N ASP A 108 -18.52 -15.00 1.61
CA ASP A 108 -17.94 -16.30 1.33
C ASP A 108 -16.90 -16.16 0.21
N LYS A 109 -15.66 -16.55 0.50
CA LYS A 109 -14.59 -16.54 -0.47
C LYS A 109 -14.79 -17.63 -1.52
N LYS A 110 -14.60 -17.27 -2.79
CA LYS A 110 -14.61 -18.20 -3.91
C LYS A 110 -13.23 -18.79 -4.14
N PHE A 111 -13.18 -20.07 -4.45
CA PHE A 111 -11.93 -20.68 -4.90
C PHE A 111 -11.57 -20.14 -6.28
N GLU A 112 -10.82 -19.09 -6.29
CA GLU A 112 -10.26 -18.45 -7.47
C GLU A 112 -9.02 -17.64 -7.06
N VAL A 113 -8.15 -17.39 -8.02
CA VAL A 113 -7.03 -16.45 -7.89
C VAL A 113 -7.35 -15.19 -8.68
N SER A 114 -7.09 -14.04 -8.08
CA SER A 114 -7.23 -12.76 -8.75
C SER A 114 -5.88 -12.08 -8.99
N PHE A 115 -5.84 -11.24 -10.00
CA PHE A 115 -4.68 -10.39 -10.32
C PHE A 115 -5.13 -9.12 -11.03
N LEU A 116 -4.48 -8.01 -10.68
CA LEU A 116 -4.69 -6.71 -11.32
C LEU A 116 -3.35 -6.09 -11.70
N SER A 117 -3.17 -5.81 -12.99
CA SER A 117 -2.02 -5.10 -13.53
C SER A 117 -2.38 -3.67 -13.90
N GLY A 118 -1.55 -2.71 -13.48
CA GLY A 118 -1.61 -1.34 -13.96
C GLY A 118 -0.83 -1.14 -15.27
N ALA A 119 -1.05 0.01 -15.93
CA ALA A 119 -0.41 0.36 -17.20
C ALA A 119 1.05 0.83 -17.08
N LYS A 120 1.54 1.11 -15.88
CA LYS A 120 2.88 1.65 -15.65
C LYS A 120 3.97 0.59 -15.94
N THR A 121 5.15 1.08 -16.41
CA THR A 121 6.33 0.24 -16.72
C THR A 121 7.63 0.79 -16.12
N ILE A 122 7.54 1.70 -15.14
CA ILE A 122 8.67 2.46 -14.61
C ILE A 122 9.62 1.55 -13.81
N THR A 123 9.10 0.79 -12.86
CA THR A 123 9.88 -0.02 -11.92
C THR A 123 9.88 -1.49 -12.31
N GLU A 124 10.71 -2.28 -11.61
CA GLU A 124 10.79 -3.73 -11.78
C GLU A 124 9.42 -4.39 -11.56
N GLY A 125 8.73 -4.05 -10.47
CA GLY A 125 7.42 -4.62 -10.17
C GLY A 125 6.34 -4.21 -11.17
N HIS A 126 6.41 -3.02 -11.76
CA HIS A 126 5.53 -2.66 -12.87
C HIS A 126 5.74 -3.57 -14.08
N LYS A 127 7.01 -3.81 -14.45
CA LYS A 127 7.35 -4.70 -15.56
C LYS A 127 6.93 -6.14 -15.27
N LEU A 128 7.16 -6.61 -14.03
CA LEU A 128 6.77 -7.93 -13.58
C LEU A 128 5.25 -8.13 -13.68
N ARG A 129 4.43 -7.16 -13.22
CA ARG A 129 2.97 -7.22 -13.36
C ARG A 129 2.52 -7.38 -14.82
N ASN A 130 3.14 -6.64 -15.75
CA ASN A 130 2.82 -6.78 -17.18
C ASN A 130 3.23 -8.16 -17.74
N GLN A 131 4.27 -8.78 -17.22
CA GLN A 131 4.66 -10.15 -17.59
C GLN A 131 3.71 -11.18 -16.97
N ILE A 132 3.33 -11.03 -15.71
CA ILE A 132 2.37 -11.89 -15.02
C ILE A 132 1.02 -11.88 -15.75
N TYR A 133 0.56 -10.73 -16.23
CA TYR A 133 -0.69 -10.66 -16.99
C TYR A 133 -0.70 -11.62 -18.18
N LYS A 134 0.42 -11.74 -18.87
CA LYS A 134 0.58 -12.62 -20.04
C LYS A 134 0.56 -14.13 -19.70
N LEU A 135 0.67 -14.48 -18.41
CA LEU A 135 0.61 -15.89 -17.96
C LEU A 135 -0.82 -16.40 -17.81
N LYS A 136 -1.85 -15.60 -18.09
CA LYS A 136 -3.25 -15.96 -17.83
C LYS A 136 -3.66 -17.33 -18.39
N ASP A 137 -3.14 -17.69 -19.57
CA ASP A 137 -3.47 -18.95 -20.24
C ASP A 137 -2.74 -20.16 -19.64
N GLN A 138 -1.71 -19.95 -18.82
CA GLN A 138 -1.00 -20.97 -18.07
C GLN A 138 -1.63 -21.27 -16.70
N ILE A 139 -2.62 -20.47 -16.28
CA ILE A 139 -3.34 -20.65 -15.03
C ILE A 139 -4.58 -21.50 -15.28
N SER A 140 -4.62 -22.68 -14.68
CA SER A 140 -5.65 -23.69 -14.90
C SER A 140 -6.81 -23.63 -13.90
N ILE A 141 -6.62 -22.99 -12.72
CA ILE A 141 -7.68 -22.81 -11.73
C ILE A 141 -8.58 -21.62 -12.09
N PRO A 142 -9.78 -21.49 -11.50
CA PRO A 142 -10.63 -20.32 -11.68
C PRO A 142 -9.87 -19.04 -11.36
N LYS A 143 -9.99 -18.03 -12.23
CA LYS A 143 -9.20 -16.80 -12.11
C LYS A 143 -9.98 -15.56 -12.52
N LYS A 144 -9.58 -14.42 -11.89
CA LYS A 144 -9.97 -13.06 -12.23
C LYS A 144 -8.71 -12.28 -12.59
N TRP A 145 -8.48 -12.07 -13.88
CA TRP A 145 -7.19 -11.58 -14.38
C TRP A 145 -7.39 -10.32 -15.21
N PHE A 146 -6.96 -9.16 -14.66
CA PHE A 146 -7.24 -7.86 -15.24
C PHE A 146 -5.97 -7.07 -15.59
N HIS A 147 -6.04 -6.35 -16.70
CA HIS A 147 -5.08 -5.34 -17.06
C HIS A 147 -5.80 -4.03 -17.40
N VAL A 148 -5.36 -2.94 -16.78
CA VAL A 148 -6.04 -1.62 -16.86
C VAL A 148 -6.21 -1.11 -18.30
N LEU A 149 -5.26 -1.41 -19.21
CA LEU A 149 -5.35 -0.97 -20.61
C LEU A 149 -6.20 -1.87 -21.51
N GLU A 150 -6.30 -3.16 -21.17
CA GLU A 150 -6.91 -4.16 -22.05
C GLU A 150 -8.35 -4.48 -21.66
N ASP A 151 -8.64 -4.47 -20.35
CA ASP A 151 -9.90 -4.96 -19.82
C ASP A 151 -10.85 -3.84 -19.38
N PHE A 152 -10.40 -2.57 -19.37
CA PHE A 152 -11.22 -1.45 -18.90
C PHE A 152 -11.50 -0.43 -20.01
N ASP A 153 -12.70 0.13 -20.02
CA ASP A 153 -13.09 1.16 -20.98
C ASP A 153 -12.52 2.54 -20.57
N HIS A 154 -11.55 3.00 -21.35
CA HIS A 154 -10.92 4.30 -21.15
C HIS A 154 -11.80 5.49 -21.62
N ASN A 155 -12.87 5.23 -22.38
CA ASN A 155 -13.75 6.28 -22.93
C ASN A 155 -14.80 6.74 -21.90
N ALA A 156 -14.95 6.05 -20.78
CA ALA A 156 -15.89 6.45 -19.73
C ALA A 156 -15.45 7.69 -18.92
N GLY A 157 -14.38 8.38 -19.33
CA GLY A 157 -13.92 9.63 -18.70
C GLY A 157 -13.23 9.47 -17.34
N VAL A 158 -12.96 8.26 -16.92
CA VAL A 158 -12.39 7.93 -15.62
C VAL A 158 -10.95 7.44 -15.77
N ARG A 159 -10.04 8.00 -14.97
CA ARG A 159 -8.65 7.60 -14.98
C ARG A 159 -8.52 6.13 -14.56
N PRO A 160 -7.78 5.30 -15.32
CA PRO A 160 -7.44 3.95 -14.89
C PRO A 160 -6.80 3.98 -13.49
N GLY A 161 -7.34 3.20 -12.58
CA GLY A 161 -6.90 3.15 -11.18
C GLY A 161 -7.84 3.80 -10.16
N TYR A 162 -8.85 4.56 -10.61
CA TYR A 162 -9.86 5.17 -9.74
C TYR A 162 -11.28 4.85 -10.23
N GLY A 163 -11.58 3.56 -10.35
CA GLY A 163 -12.95 3.04 -10.51
C GLY A 163 -13.73 3.54 -11.72
N ASN A 164 -13.79 2.78 -12.72
CA ASN A 164 -14.91 2.35 -13.53
C ASN A 164 -14.41 1.17 -14.34
N TYR A 165 -14.65 0.01 -13.84
CA TYR A 165 -14.33 -1.27 -14.46
C TYR A 165 -15.56 -1.67 -15.27
N THR A 166 -15.57 -1.39 -16.57
CA THR A 166 -16.83 -1.32 -17.30
C THR A 166 -17.10 -2.42 -18.31
N LYS A 167 -16.20 -3.38 -18.50
CA LYS A 167 -16.48 -4.42 -19.48
C LYS A 167 -17.38 -5.55 -18.98
N ASP A 168 -17.49 -5.72 -17.67
CA ASP A 168 -18.38 -6.73 -17.09
C ASP A 168 -19.01 -6.22 -15.80
N LEU A 169 -20.09 -5.44 -15.94
CA LEU A 169 -20.86 -4.90 -14.82
C LEU A 169 -21.55 -5.98 -13.97
N SER A 170 -21.69 -7.20 -14.50
CA SER A 170 -22.18 -8.35 -13.72
C SER A 170 -21.27 -8.68 -12.53
N TYR A 171 -20.11 -8.08 -12.52
CA TYR A 171 -19.04 -8.25 -11.56
C TYR A 171 -19.10 -7.29 -10.37
N ILE A 172 -19.80 -6.15 -10.51
CA ILE A 172 -19.97 -5.18 -9.44
C ILE A 172 -21.19 -5.63 -8.62
N PRO A 173 -20.99 -6.02 -7.35
CA PRO A 173 -22.13 -6.30 -6.50
C PRO A 173 -23.03 -5.09 -6.36
N ASP A 174 -24.37 -5.28 -6.37
CA ASP A 174 -25.39 -4.23 -6.38
C ASP A 174 -25.18 -3.15 -5.29
N TYR A 175 -24.62 -3.52 -4.14
CA TYR A 175 -24.32 -2.58 -3.05
C TYR A 175 -23.12 -1.64 -3.33
N LEU A 176 -22.34 -1.90 -4.39
CA LEU A 176 -21.23 -1.05 -4.81
C LEU A 176 -21.62 -0.03 -5.87
N GLU A 177 -22.81 -0.13 -6.47
CA GLU A 177 -23.30 0.81 -7.48
C GLU A 177 -23.39 2.25 -6.94
N SER A 178 -23.59 2.41 -5.64
CA SER A 178 -23.69 3.73 -4.99
C SER A 178 -22.37 4.44 -4.75
N SER A 179 -21.20 3.76 -4.87
CA SER A 179 -19.88 4.37 -4.63
C SER A 179 -18.74 3.68 -5.40
N PRO A 180 -18.78 3.64 -6.74
CA PRO A 180 -17.76 2.94 -7.55
C PRO A 180 -16.35 3.47 -7.36
N GLN A 181 -16.19 4.74 -6.99
CA GLN A 181 -14.89 5.39 -6.82
C GLN A 181 -14.11 4.92 -5.59
N VAL A 182 -14.81 4.46 -4.56
CA VAL A 182 -14.24 4.06 -3.26
C VAL A 182 -13.75 2.62 -3.30
N PHE A 183 -14.38 1.77 -4.08
CA PHE A 183 -14.14 0.32 -4.08
C PHE A 183 -13.22 -0.17 -5.22
N GLY A 184 -12.97 0.64 -6.19
CA GLY A 184 -12.07 0.49 -7.33
C GLY A 184 -11.42 -0.89 -7.51
N LYS A 185 -10.13 -0.96 -7.26
CA LYS A 185 -9.31 -2.17 -7.47
C LYS A 185 -9.69 -3.35 -6.56
N ARG A 186 -10.34 -3.13 -5.40
CA ARG A 186 -10.69 -4.22 -4.46
C ARG A 186 -11.79 -5.14 -5.00
N ILE A 187 -12.64 -4.64 -5.88
CA ILE A 187 -13.64 -5.46 -6.59
C ILE A 187 -12.97 -6.66 -7.27
N CYS A 188 -11.74 -6.47 -7.73
CA CYS A 188 -11.00 -7.50 -8.44
C CYS A 188 -10.65 -8.70 -7.55
N PHE A 189 -10.57 -8.55 -6.23
CA PHE A 189 -10.08 -9.61 -5.36
C PHE A 189 -10.84 -9.83 -4.04
N ASN A 190 -11.83 -8.99 -3.69
CA ASN A 190 -12.52 -9.11 -2.41
C ASN A 190 -13.25 -10.45 -2.21
N GLU A 191 -13.67 -11.09 -3.28
CA GLU A 191 -14.33 -12.42 -3.25
C GLU A 191 -13.36 -13.59 -3.43
N SER A 192 -12.13 -13.32 -3.89
CA SER A 192 -11.16 -14.36 -4.22
C SER A 192 -10.46 -14.90 -2.97
N MET A 193 -10.21 -16.19 -2.91
CA MET A 193 -9.41 -16.80 -1.85
C MET A 193 -7.94 -16.36 -1.92
N PHE A 194 -7.43 -16.13 -3.14
CA PHE A 194 -6.03 -15.79 -3.39
C PHE A 194 -5.91 -14.56 -4.30
N HIS A 195 -4.89 -13.73 -4.07
CA HIS A 195 -4.59 -12.59 -4.93
C HIS A 195 -3.10 -12.44 -5.17
N VAL A 196 -2.68 -12.23 -6.43
CA VAL A 196 -1.28 -11.97 -6.75
C VAL A 196 -0.96 -10.52 -6.46
N CYS A 197 -0.17 -10.29 -5.42
CA CYS A 197 0.26 -8.98 -4.94
C CYS A 197 1.72 -8.72 -5.34
N VAL A 198 1.96 -7.70 -6.16
CA VAL A 198 3.30 -7.34 -6.59
C VAL A 198 3.56 -5.88 -6.27
N GLU A 199 4.56 -5.61 -5.45
CA GLU A 199 5.00 -4.26 -5.14
C GLU A 199 5.70 -3.59 -6.33
N ASN A 200 5.95 -2.29 -6.24
CA ASN A 200 6.63 -1.58 -7.33
C ASN A 200 8.12 -1.93 -7.38
N VAL A 201 8.73 -2.15 -6.23
CA VAL A 201 10.15 -2.51 -6.05
C VAL A 201 10.27 -3.55 -4.94
N LYS A 202 11.47 -4.11 -4.75
CA LYS A 202 11.77 -5.12 -3.73
C LYS A 202 12.84 -4.59 -2.79
N TYR A 203 12.41 -3.92 -1.70
CA TYR A 203 13.28 -3.39 -0.65
C TYR A 203 12.87 -3.89 0.73
N ASN A 204 13.85 -4.06 1.61
CA ASN A 204 13.59 -4.30 3.02
C ASN A 204 12.76 -3.14 3.61
N ASN A 205 11.89 -3.47 4.54
CA ASN A 205 11.03 -2.54 5.26
C ASN A 205 10.03 -1.78 4.37
N TRP A 206 9.95 -2.07 3.07
CA TRP A 206 9.06 -1.36 2.16
C TRP A 206 7.95 -2.25 1.60
N TYR A 207 6.74 -1.96 1.99
CA TYR A 207 5.50 -2.55 1.47
C TYR A 207 4.41 -1.48 1.43
N THR A 208 3.34 -1.73 0.71
CA THR A 208 2.31 -0.73 0.47
C THR A 208 0.90 -1.29 0.72
N GLU A 209 -0.10 -0.49 0.34
CA GLU A 209 -1.50 -0.90 0.42
C GLU A 209 -1.82 -2.24 -0.27
N LYS A 210 -0.98 -2.71 -1.17
CA LYS A 210 -1.26 -3.91 -1.97
C LYS A 210 -1.41 -5.16 -1.12
N ILE A 211 -0.46 -5.41 -0.21
CA ILE A 211 -0.56 -6.53 0.71
C ILE A 211 -1.58 -6.26 1.82
N GLY A 212 -1.65 -5.02 2.32
CA GLY A 212 -2.61 -4.63 3.34
C GLY A 212 -4.06 -4.81 2.89
N GLU A 213 -4.40 -4.39 1.67
CA GLU A 213 -5.75 -4.57 1.11
C GLU A 213 -6.13 -6.04 0.91
N ALA A 214 -5.17 -6.91 0.57
CA ALA A 214 -5.41 -8.34 0.52
C ALA A 214 -5.80 -8.88 1.91
N PHE A 215 -5.09 -8.50 2.97
CA PHE A 215 -5.44 -8.88 4.33
C PHE A 215 -6.77 -8.29 4.78
N CYS A 216 -7.02 -7.01 4.51
CA CYS A 216 -8.28 -6.36 4.88
C CYS A 216 -9.50 -6.96 4.19
N THR A 217 -9.32 -7.66 3.09
CA THR A 217 -10.37 -8.45 2.45
C THR A 217 -10.32 -9.93 2.82
N LYS A 218 -9.42 -10.35 3.72
CA LYS A 218 -9.18 -11.74 4.11
C LYS A 218 -8.83 -12.65 2.93
N THR A 219 -8.08 -12.11 1.98
CA THR A 219 -7.56 -12.79 0.81
C THR A 219 -6.10 -13.18 1.05
N VAL A 220 -5.69 -14.39 0.72
CA VAL A 220 -4.29 -14.82 0.80
C VAL A 220 -3.46 -14.11 -0.26
N PRO A 221 -2.47 -13.28 0.10
CA PRO A 221 -1.57 -12.71 -0.89
C PRO A 221 -0.57 -13.75 -1.41
N ILE A 222 -0.41 -13.82 -2.73
CA ILE A 222 0.73 -14.44 -3.41
C ILE A 222 1.68 -13.28 -3.71
N TYR A 223 2.70 -13.12 -2.89
CA TYR A 223 3.39 -11.85 -2.70
C TYR A 223 4.79 -11.80 -3.30
N TRP A 224 5.07 -10.71 -3.99
CA TRP A 224 6.40 -10.30 -4.41
C TRP A 224 6.64 -8.84 -3.98
N GLY A 225 7.61 -8.60 -3.12
CA GLY A 225 7.89 -7.26 -2.59
C GLY A 225 8.90 -7.31 -1.45
N CYS A 226 8.55 -6.74 -0.31
CA CYS A 226 9.39 -6.60 0.88
C CYS A 226 10.01 -7.94 1.31
N PRO A 227 11.37 -8.10 1.28
CA PRO A 227 12.00 -9.37 1.63
C PRO A 227 11.80 -9.77 3.09
N ASN A 228 11.75 -8.80 4.00
CA ASN A 228 11.53 -9.02 5.43
C ASN A 228 10.08 -8.77 5.84
N ILE A 229 9.11 -9.12 5.00
CA ILE A 229 7.67 -8.91 5.29
C ILE A 229 7.22 -9.62 6.57
N GLY A 230 7.91 -10.69 6.96
CA GLY A 230 7.67 -11.44 8.19
C GLY A 230 7.93 -10.66 9.48
N ASP A 231 8.66 -9.55 9.42
CA ASP A 231 8.85 -8.65 10.56
C ASP A 231 7.58 -7.82 10.86
N PHE A 232 6.65 -7.76 9.92
CA PHE A 232 5.44 -6.93 9.98
C PHE A 232 4.15 -7.74 10.02
N TYR A 233 4.12 -8.91 9.38
CA TYR A 233 2.97 -9.79 9.25
C TYR A 233 3.35 -11.25 9.49
N ASP A 234 2.39 -12.08 9.88
CA ASP A 234 2.63 -13.52 10.01
C ASP A 234 2.80 -14.16 8.63
N GLU A 235 4.03 -14.60 8.32
CA GLU A 235 4.40 -15.19 7.04
C GLU A 235 3.58 -16.45 6.68
N ARG A 236 3.02 -17.15 7.68
CA ARG A 236 2.14 -18.30 7.46
C ARG A 236 0.83 -17.93 6.75
N GLY A 237 0.47 -16.64 6.76
CA GLY A 237 -0.64 -16.05 6.00
C GLY A 237 -0.26 -15.55 4.62
N ILE A 238 0.99 -15.76 4.15
CA ILE A 238 1.54 -15.23 2.90
C ILE A 238 2.10 -16.39 2.07
N ILE A 239 1.89 -16.34 0.77
CA ILE A 239 2.59 -17.21 -0.20
C ILE A 239 3.56 -16.31 -0.95
N THR A 240 4.87 -16.51 -0.81
CA THR A 240 5.87 -15.71 -1.52
C THR A 240 6.28 -16.38 -2.83
N PHE A 241 6.69 -15.56 -3.80
CA PHE A 241 7.38 -16.02 -5.02
C PHE A 241 8.54 -15.09 -5.35
N ASN A 242 9.55 -15.60 -6.03
CA ASN A 242 10.78 -14.85 -6.32
C ASN A 242 10.94 -14.51 -7.80
N ASN A 243 10.40 -15.32 -8.68
CA ASN A 243 10.53 -15.15 -10.12
C ASN A 243 9.23 -15.53 -10.85
N LEU A 244 9.17 -15.13 -12.11
CA LEU A 244 7.97 -15.32 -12.96
C LEU A 244 7.71 -16.80 -13.27
N GLU A 245 8.76 -17.60 -13.38
CA GLU A 245 8.72 -18.98 -13.84
C GLU A 245 8.02 -19.91 -12.84
N GLU A 246 8.20 -19.64 -11.53
CA GLU A 246 7.57 -20.45 -10.48
C GLU A 246 6.10 -20.14 -10.25
N LEU A 247 5.65 -18.93 -10.64
CA LEU A 247 4.32 -18.43 -10.30
C LEU A 247 3.17 -19.30 -10.83
N PRO A 248 3.15 -19.76 -12.10
CA PRO A 248 2.10 -20.65 -12.58
C PRO A 248 1.99 -21.96 -11.80
N ASN A 249 3.14 -22.53 -11.41
CA ASN A 249 3.15 -23.77 -10.63
C ASN A 249 2.61 -23.51 -9.20
N ILE A 250 2.98 -22.41 -8.57
CA ILE A 250 2.44 -22.00 -7.26
C ILE A 250 0.92 -21.88 -7.34
N ILE A 251 0.42 -21.15 -8.34
CA ILE A 251 -1.01 -20.88 -8.49
C ILE A 251 -1.78 -22.15 -8.80
N ASN A 252 -1.32 -22.98 -9.73
CA ASN A 252 -2.02 -24.19 -10.16
C ASN A 252 -2.07 -25.29 -9.08
N ASN A 253 -1.24 -25.20 -8.03
CA ASN A 253 -1.26 -26.07 -6.86
C ASN A 253 -2.07 -25.50 -5.67
N LEU A 254 -2.77 -24.39 -5.85
CA LEU A 254 -3.68 -23.86 -4.81
C LEU A 254 -4.92 -24.73 -4.70
N THR A 255 -5.46 -24.83 -3.48
CA THR A 255 -6.70 -25.53 -3.19
C THR A 255 -7.51 -24.77 -2.14
N PRO A 256 -8.85 -25.01 -2.05
CA PRO A 256 -9.66 -24.46 -0.97
C PRO A 256 -9.14 -24.86 0.42
N GLU A 257 -8.64 -26.07 0.58
CA GLU A 257 -8.11 -26.59 1.83
C GLU A 257 -6.85 -25.81 2.26
N LYS A 258 -6.00 -25.41 1.30
CA LYS A 258 -4.84 -24.56 1.58
C LYS A 258 -5.28 -23.21 2.13
N TYR A 259 -6.29 -22.57 1.52
CA TYR A 259 -6.88 -21.34 2.03
C TYR A 259 -7.37 -21.50 3.47
N HIS A 260 -8.17 -22.54 3.73
CA HIS A 260 -8.72 -22.78 5.07
C HIS A 260 -7.64 -23.05 6.14
N LYS A 261 -6.55 -23.72 5.77
CA LYS A 261 -5.38 -23.91 6.65
C LYS A 261 -4.67 -22.58 6.97
N MET A 262 -4.64 -21.66 6.02
CA MET A 262 -4.01 -20.33 6.19
C MET A 262 -4.93 -19.34 6.92
N LYS A 263 -6.22 -19.61 6.98
CA LYS A 263 -7.23 -18.67 7.52
C LYS A 263 -6.90 -18.11 8.90
N PRO A 264 -6.43 -18.86 9.92
CA PRO A 264 -6.08 -18.28 11.22
C PRO A 264 -4.99 -17.19 11.12
N TYR A 265 -4.03 -17.35 10.23
CA TYR A 265 -2.93 -16.40 10.02
C TYR A 265 -3.39 -15.18 9.21
N ILE A 266 -4.33 -15.37 8.29
CA ILE A 266 -4.95 -14.25 7.55
C ILE A 266 -5.83 -13.44 8.50
N ASP A 267 -6.59 -14.09 9.37
CA ASP A 267 -7.41 -13.39 10.37
C ASP A 267 -6.52 -12.58 11.33
N TYR A 268 -5.36 -13.10 11.74
CA TYR A 268 -4.37 -12.32 12.50
C TYR A 268 -3.82 -11.14 11.68
N ASN A 269 -3.39 -11.39 10.45
CA ASN A 269 -2.85 -10.34 9.57
C ASN A 269 -3.88 -9.28 9.21
N TYR A 270 -5.17 -9.64 9.18
CA TYR A 270 -6.26 -8.68 9.03
C TYR A 270 -6.28 -7.66 10.19
N GLU A 271 -6.21 -8.12 11.43
CA GLU A 271 -6.18 -7.22 12.60
C GLU A 271 -4.92 -6.33 12.58
N VAL A 272 -3.77 -6.91 12.23
CA VAL A 272 -2.52 -6.13 12.07
C VAL A 272 -2.69 -5.08 10.98
N ALA A 273 -3.23 -5.44 9.81
CA ALA A 273 -3.37 -4.53 8.68
C ALA A 273 -4.30 -3.34 8.98
N LEU A 274 -5.35 -3.53 9.80
CA LEU A 274 -6.23 -2.45 10.23
C LEU A 274 -5.51 -1.41 11.08
N LEU A 275 -4.55 -1.85 11.91
CA LEU A 275 -3.74 -0.97 12.76
C LEU A 275 -2.55 -0.35 12.04
N ASP A 276 -2.09 -0.99 10.97
CA ASP A 276 -0.92 -0.63 10.19
C ASP A 276 -1.18 0.49 9.17
N SER A 277 -2.28 1.23 9.30
CA SER A 277 -2.60 2.35 8.41
C SER A 277 -1.65 3.53 8.64
N PHE A 278 -1.44 4.32 7.58
CA PHE A 278 -0.62 5.53 7.65
C PHE A 278 -1.08 6.48 8.76
N SER A 279 -2.38 6.74 8.83
CA SER A 279 -2.96 7.64 9.81
C SER A 279 -2.75 7.15 11.24
N ASN A 280 -2.98 5.86 11.51
CA ASN A 280 -2.78 5.31 12.85
C ASN A 280 -1.32 5.38 13.28
N LYS A 281 -0.39 4.99 12.39
CA LYS A 281 1.05 5.05 12.70
C LYS A 281 1.55 6.47 12.87
N LEU A 282 1.08 7.39 12.05
CA LEU A 282 1.44 8.80 12.16
C LEU A 282 0.90 9.42 13.46
N ASP A 283 -0.32 9.07 13.85
CA ASP A 283 -0.92 9.54 15.10
C ASP A 283 -0.13 9.07 16.32
N LEU A 284 0.17 7.79 16.39
CA LEU A 284 0.99 7.20 17.45
C LEU A 284 2.37 7.88 17.55
N PHE A 285 2.98 8.14 16.40
CA PHE A 285 4.26 8.82 16.34
C PHE A 285 4.18 10.27 16.86
N PHE A 286 3.19 11.04 16.41
CA PHE A 286 3.01 12.42 16.89
C PHE A 286 2.69 12.47 18.38
N GLU A 287 1.85 11.57 18.89
CA GLU A 287 1.58 11.50 20.33
C GLU A 287 2.84 11.26 21.16
N GLN A 288 3.72 10.35 20.69
CA GLN A 288 4.99 10.09 21.37
C GLN A 288 5.90 11.32 21.38
N ILE A 289 6.06 11.98 20.23
CA ILE A 289 6.93 13.16 20.11
C ILE A 289 6.41 14.34 20.91
N ILE A 290 5.11 14.58 20.89
CA ILE A 290 4.50 15.66 21.67
C ILE A 290 4.71 15.43 23.17
N LYS A 291 4.58 14.19 23.64
CA LYS A 291 4.85 13.82 25.05
C LYS A 291 6.33 14.03 25.42
N LEU A 292 7.26 13.64 24.55
CA LEU A 292 8.69 13.74 24.81
C LEU A 292 9.20 15.18 24.82
N ASN A 293 8.61 16.06 24.04
CA ASN A 293 9.08 17.44 23.85
C ASN A 293 8.20 18.48 24.58
N ASN A 294 7.18 18.08 25.34
CA ASN A 294 6.26 18.96 26.07
C ASN A 294 5.61 20.06 25.19
N PHE A 295 5.20 19.72 23.95
CA PHE A 295 4.55 20.65 23.03
C PHE A 295 3.09 20.96 23.41
#